data_d80b4978c3de9769881a934ab8488ac7
#
_entry.id   d80b4978c3de9769881a934ab8488ac7
#
_cell.length_a   1.000
_cell.length_b   1.000
_cell.length_c   1.000
_cell.angle_alpha   90.00
_cell.angle_beta   90.00
_cell.angle_gamma   90.00
#
_symmetry.space_group_name_H-M   'P 1'
#
loop_
_entity.id
_entity.type
_entity.pdbx_description
1 polymer ?
#
loop_
_entity_poly.entity_id
_entity_poly.type
_entity_poly.pdbx_seq_one_letter_code
_entity_poly.pdbx_strand_id
1 'polypeptide(L)'
;MASAIHQNPLRRIDKAAPGDYPAYAEMYMKWLPNDGMVLHHLEANFHAVKRFIYGLPPQKLLYRYRPGKWSIKEILVHIIDDERIFSYRALRFARGEQLHLIGFNQDSYAVHSQADSRHLDSIFEEYEAVRRATIALFKGLPEEALDRMGHGSGTFNDATVRALAYHIGGHEQHHINFIKEHYL
;
A
#
# COMPACT_ATOMS: atom_id res chain seq x y z
N MET A 1 26.71 -25.85 11.35
CA MET A 1 25.34 -25.88 11.92
C MET A 1 24.60 -24.67 11.39
N ALA A 2 23.76 -24.85 10.38
CA ALA A 2 22.92 -23.78 9.85
C ALA A 2 21.85 -23.46 10.91
N SER A 3 21.92 -22.26 11.47
CA SER A 3 20.89 -21.72 12.35
C SER A 3 19.56 -21.70 11.58
N ALA A 4 18.62 -22.53 11.99
CA ALA A 4 17.24 -22.39 11.53
C ALA A 4 16.77 -20.99 11.95
N ILE A 5 16.70 -20.08 11.00
CA ILE A 5 16.03 -18.79 11.19
C ILE A 5 14.58 -19.14 11.48
N HIS A 6 14.19 -19.07 12.76
CA HIS A 6 12.80 -19.19 13.17
C HIS A 6 12.07 -18.06 12.44
N GLN A 7 11.39 -18.38 11.35
CA GLN A 7 10.41 -17.47 10.76
C GLN A 7 9.27 -17.37 11.77
N ASN A 8 9.34 -16.34 12.59
CA ASN A 8 8.24 -16.02 13.49
C ASN A 8 7.01 -15.73 12.62
N PRO A 9 5.90 -16.47 12.77
CA PRO A 9 4.74 -16.33 11.90
C PRO A 9 4.25 -14.87 11.90
N LEU A 10 3.72 -14.43 10.77
CA LEU A 10 3.14 -13.10 10.68
C LEU A 10 1.95 -13.01 11.65
N ARG A 11 1.91 -11.92 12.41
CA ARG A 11 0.83 -11.69 13.37
C ARG A 11 -0.51 -11.50 12.66
N ARG A 12 -1.58 -11.81 13.36
CA ARG A 12 -2.93 -11.46 12.93
C ARG A 12 -3.22 -10.00 13.28
N ILE A 13 -3.92 -9.31 12.38
CA ILE A 13 -4.48 -7.97 12.58
C ILE A 13 -5.91 -8.02 12.05
N ASP A 14 -6.89 -7.96 12.94
CA ASP A 14 -8.29 -7.99 12.54
C ASP A 14 -8.64 -6.73 11.71
N LYS A 15 -9.58 -6.89 10.80
CA LYS A 15 -9.99 -5.80 9.91
C LYS A 15 -10.64 -4.68 10.70
N ALA A 16 -10.31 -3.45 10.32
CA ALA A 16 -10.92 -2.24 10.87
C ALA A 16 -12.43 -2.22 10.60
N ALA A 17 -13.20 -1.73 11.58
CA ALA A 17 -14.64 -1.58 11.46
C ALA A 17 -15.03 -0.22 10.81
N PRO A 18 -16.23 -0.07 10.28
CA PRO A 18 -16.77 1.24 9.92
C PRO A 18 -16.69 2.20 11.12
N GLY A 19 -16.13 3.39 10.89
CA GLY A 19 -15.81 4.36 11.95
C GLY A 19 -14.33 4.42 12.31
N ASP A 20 -13.55 3.37 12.01
CA ASP A 20 -12.10 3.36 12.17
C ASP A 20 -11.37 4.06 11.01
N TYR A 21 -12.10 4.47 9.98
CA TYR A 21 -11.59 5.12 8.77
C TYR A 21 -12.68 5.95 8.10
N PRO A 22 -12.33 6.93 7.24
CA PRO A 22 -13.29 7.74 6.50
C PRO A 22 -14.15 6.87 5.57
N ALA A 23 -15.43 7.17 5.44
CA ALA A 23 -16.37 6.38 4.65
C ALA A 23 -15.93 6.09 3.20
N TYR A 24 -15.25 7.04 2.55
CA TYR A 24 -14.75 6.84 1.20
C TYR A 24 -13.71 5.70 1.10
N ALA A 25 -12.97 5.42 2.18
CA ALA A 25 -11.94 4.38 2.18
C ALA A 25 -12.52 2.97 2.04
N GLU A 26 -13.85 2.79 2.21
CA GLU A 26 -14.54 1.52 1.96
C GLU A 26 -14.28 1.00 0.53
N MET A 27 -14.05 1.90 -0.43
CA MET A 27 -13.68 1.52 -1.80
C MET A 27 -12.39 0.69 -1.86
N TYR A 28 -11.49 0.85 -0.89
CA TYR A 28 -10.26 0.08 -0.74
C TYR A 28 -10.43 -1.11 0.20
N MET A 29 -11.07 -0.87 1.36
CA MET A 29 -11.25 -1.89 2.39
C MET A 29 -11.94 -3.16 1.87
N LYS A 30 -12.90 -3.03 0.95
CA LYS A 30 -13.64 -4.15 0.36
C LYS A 30 -12.77 -5.19 -0.37
N TRP A 31 -11.56 -4.83 -0.80
CA TRP A 31 -10.68 -5.71 -1.56
C TRP A 31 -9.92 -6.74 -0.73
N LEU A 32 -9.90 -6.59 0.59
CA LEU A 32 -9.27 -7.56 1.48
C LEU A 32 -10.32 -8.26 2.36
N PRO A 33 -10.18 -9.58 2.58
CA PRO A 33 -11.11 -10.32 3.44
C PRO A 33 -10.94 -9.93 4.92
N ASN A 34 -11.96 -10.21 5.72
CA ASN A 34 -11.89 -10.06 7.18
C ASN A 34 -11.44 -11.38 7.82
N ASP A 35 -10.19 -11.76 7.60
CA ASP A 35 -9.60 -13.01 8.09
C ASP A 35 -8.42 -12.79 9.05
N GLY A 36 -8.10 -11.53 9.32
CA GLY A 36 -6.99 -11.16 10.19
C GLY A 36 -5.60 -11.37 9.55
N MET A 37 -5.53 -11.69 8.26
CA MET A 37 -4.28 -12.10 7.59
C MET A 37 -3.71 -11.01 6.68
N VAL A 38 -3.97 -9.73 6.97
CA VAL A 38 -3.55 -8.61 6.11
C VAL A 38 -2.06 -8.62 5.77
N LEU A 39 -1.18 -8.99 6.70
CA LEU A 39 0.27 -9.04 6.44
C LEU A 39 0.65 -10.16 5.45
N HIS A 40 -0.05 -11.30 5.50
CA HIS A 40 0.11 -12.37 4.51
C HIS A 40 -0.42 -11.93 3.14
N HIS A 41 -1.54 -11.19 3.12
CA HIS A 41 -2.07 -10.63 1.88
C HIS A 41 -1.11 -9.63 1.26
N LEU A 42 -0.49 -8.75 2.05
CA LEU A 42 0.54 -7.82 1.57
C LEU A 42 1.72 -8.56 0.91
N GLU A 43 2.23 -9.62 1.54
CA GLU A 43 3.33 -10.43 1.00
C GLU A 43 2.91 -11.16 -0.29
N ALA A 44 1.78 -11.86 -0.26
CA ALA A 44 1.27 -12.61 -1.40
C ALA A 44 0.93 -11.71 -2.60
N ASN A 45 0.32 -10.56 -2.34
CA ASN A 45 -0.05 -9.59 -3.35
C ASN A 45 1.19 -9.02 -4.06
N PHE A 46 2.25 -8.66 -3.34
CA PHE A 46 3.50 -8.22 -3.96
C PHE A 46 3.99 -9.22 -5.01
N HIS A 47 4.03 -10.51 -4.67
CA HIS A 47 4.47 -11.54 -5.61
C HIS A 47 3.50 -11.73 -6.78
N ALA A 48 2.19 -11.61 -6.54
CA ALA A 48 1.18 -11.68 -7.59
C ALA A 48 1.26 -10.49 -8.56
N VAL A 49 1.42 -9.28 -8.03
CA VAL A 49 1.61 -8.05 -8.82
C VAL A 49 2.89 -8.15 -9.66
N LYS A 50 4.00 -8.58 -9.06
CA LYS A 50 5.26 -8.76 -9.78
C LYS A 50 5.09 -9.71 -10.97
N ARG A 51 4.53 -10.92 -10.75
CA ARG A 51 4.27 -11.87 -11.85
C ARG A 51 3.34 -11.29 -12.91
N PHE A 52 2.29 -10.62 -12.52
CA PHE A 52 1.32 -10.01 -13.43
C PHE A 52 1.98 -8.96 -14.33
N ILE A 53 2.71 -8.02 -13.76
CA ILE A 53 3.33 -6.90 -14.50
C ILE A 53 4.46 -7.38 -15.41
N TYR A 54 5.31 -8.33 -14.96
CA TYR A 54 6.34 -8.91 -15.82
C TYR A 54 5.77 -9.78 -16.95
N GLY A 55 4.53 -10.25 -16.83
CA GLY A 55 3.81 -10.95 -17.89
C GLY A 55 3.23 -10.03 -18.98
N LEU A 56 3.24 -8.71 -18.76
CA LEU A 56 2.72 -7.76 -19.75
C LEU A 56 3.75 -7.47 -20.86
N PRO A 57 3.30 -7.24 -22.10
CA PRO A 57 4.17 -6.73 -23.17
C PRO A 57 4.82 -5.39 -22.73
N PRO A 58 6.15 -5.19 -22.95
CA PRO A 58 6.86 -4.01 -22.48
C PRO A 58 6.22 -2.68 -22.88
N GLN A 59 5.65 -2.61 -24.08
CA GLN A 59 4.96 -1.41 -24.58
C GLN A 59 3.71 -1.05 -23.76
N LYS A 60 3.09 -2.03 -23.07
CA LYS A 60 1.95 -1.79 -22.19
C LYS A 60 2.34 -1.01 -20.93
N LEU A 61 3.58 -1.13 -20.48
CA LEU A 61 4.04 -0.44 -19.27
C LEU A 61 3.97 1.09 -19.38
N LEU A 62 4.08 1.63 -20.60
CA LEU A 62 3.98 3.06 -20.91
C LEU A 62 2.61 3.48 -21.44
N TYR A 63 1.70 2.53 -21.63
CA TYR A 63 0.38 2.81 -22.18
C TYR A 63 -0.46 3.63 -21.19
N ARG A 64 -1.25 4.57 -21.73
CA ARG A 64 -2.24 5.39 -21.04
C ARG A 64 -3.58 5.17 -21.71
N TYR A 65 -4.59 4.76 -21.00
CA TYR A 65 -5.90 4.46 -21.60
C TYR A 65 -6.64 5.69 -22.14
N ARG A 66 -6.23 6.89 -21.73
CA ARG A 66 -6.69 8.20 -22.24
C ARG A 66 -5.61 9.27 -22.06
N PRO A 67 -5.64 10.36 -22.85
CA PRO A 67 -4.76 11.52 -22.61
C PRO A 67 -4.85 12.05 -21.17
N GLY A 68 -3.72 12.37 -20.59
CA GLY A 68 -3.62 12.90 -19.22
C GLY A 68 -3.81 11.85 -18.11
N LYS A 69 -3.94 10.56 -18.44
CA LYS A 69 -3.97 9.47 -17.45
C LYS A 69 -2.58 8.90 -17.22
N TRP A 70 -2.39 8.26 -16.08
CA TRP A 70 -1.11 7.65 -15.70
C TRP A 70 -0.77 6.46 -16.56
N SER A 71 0.51 6.19 -16.76
CA SER A 71 1.00 4.93 -17.30
C SER A 71 0.94 3.82 -16.23
N ILE A 72 1.11 2.56 -16.64
CA ILE A 72 1.22 1.45 -15.68
C ILE A 72 2.42 1.66 -14.74
N LYS A 73 3.55 2.18 -15.24
CA LYS A 73 4.71 2.49 -14.38
C LYS A 73 4.41 3.60 -13.37
N GLU A 74 3.70 4.64 -13.77
CA GLU A 74 3.29 5.71 -12.84
C GLU A 74 2.32 5.18 -11.78
N ILE A 75 1.39 4.28 -12.14
CA ILE A 75 0.51 3.61 -11.17
C ILE A 75 1.33 2.76 -10.19
N LEU A 76 2.33 2.01 -10.65
CA LEU A 76 3.18 1.21 -9.77
C LEU A 76 3.95 2.08 -8.77
N VAL A 77 4.53 3.18 -9.23
CA VAL A 77 5.24 4.10 -8.33
C VAL A 77 4.27 4.81 -7.37
N HIS A 78 3.05 5.16 -7.83
CA HIS A 78 2.02 5.69 -6.94
C HIS A 78 1.63 4.70 -5.83
N ILE A 79 1.51 3.40 -6.12
CA ILE A 79 1.26 2.37 -5.10
C ILE A 79 2.39 2.34 -4.06
N ILE A 80 3.66 2.46 -4.50
CA ILE A 80 4.83 2.48 -3.63
C ILE A 80 4.85 3.72 -2.75
N ASP A 81 4.56 4.89 -3.33
CA ASP A 81 4.52 6.17 -2.61
C ASP A 81 3.40 6.19 -1.56
N ASP A 82 2.22 5.72 -1.93
CA ASP A 82 1.09 5.57 -1.01
C ASP A 82 1.47 4.67 0.18
N GLU A 83 2.04 3.50 -0.08
CA GLU A 83 2.49 2.58 0.97
C GLU A 83 3.50 3.23 1.91
N ARG A 84 4.46 4.01 1.42
CA ARG A 84 5.42 4.77 2.25
C ARG A 84 4.71 5.78 3.14
N ILE A 85 3.82 6.57 2.56
CA ILE A 85 3.10 7.63 3.27
C ILE A 85 2.20 7.02 4.34
N PHE A 86 1.46 5.96 4.00
CA PHE A 86 0.56 5.33 4.96
C PHE A 86 1.29 4.49 6.01
N SER A 87 2.43 3.89 5.70
CA SER A 87 3.33 3.27 6.70
C SER A 87 3.91 4.32 7.66
N TYR A 88 4.32 5.47 7.16
CA TYR A 88 4.77 6.57 8.01
C TYR A 88 3.66 7.09 8.92
N ARG A 89 2.43 7.25 8.41
CA ARG A 89 1.26 7.61 9.22
C ARG A 89 1.01 6.56 10.31
N ALA A 90 1.02 5.27 9.94
CA ALA A 90 0.86 4.17 10.88
C ALA A 90 1.91 4.21 12.00
N LEU A 91 3.18 4.46 11.67
CA LEU A 91 4.24 4.65 12.65
C LEU A 91 3.93 5.81 13.61
N ARG A 92 3.55 6.98 13.09
CA ARG A 92 3.25 8.17 13.88
C ARG A 92 2.09 7.92 14.83
N PHE A 93 0.99 7.38 14.33
CA PHE A 93 -0.20 7.06 15.10
C PHE A 93 0.10 5.98 16.17
N ALA A 94 0.83 4.94 15.79
CA ALA A 94 1.25 3.88 16.73
C ALA A 94 2.16 4.39 17.84
N ARG A 95 2.86 5.51 17.67
CA ARG A 95 3.67 6.18 18.69
C ARG A 95 2.90 7.23 19.49
N GLY A 96 1.59 7.37 19.25
CA GLY A 96 0.72 8.30 19.98
C GLY A 96 0.84 9.75 19.51
N GLU A 97 1.31 9.98 18.30
CA GLU A 97 1.39 11.32 17.72
C GLU A 97 -0.01 11.93 17.58
N GLN A 98 -0.16 13.15 18.08
CA GLN A 98 -1.41 13.90 18.03
C GLN A 98 -1.41 15.02 16.97
N LEU A 99 -0.27 15.24 16.31
CA LEU A 99 -0.19 16.26 15.27
C LEU A 99 -0.96 15.83 14.03
N HIS A 100 -1.67 16.78 13.45
CA HIS A 100 -2.39 16.60 12.21
C HIS A 100 -1.43 16.43 11.04
N LEU A 101 -1.43 15.27 10.40
CA LEU A 101 -0.52 14.98 9.29
C LEU A 101 -1.08 15.50 7.97
N ILE A 102 -0.28 16.28 7.26
CA ILE A 102 -0.66 16.88 5.97
C ILE A 102 -0.76 15.79 4.89
N GLY A 103 -1.76 15.94 3.99
CA GLY A 103 -1.91 15.11 2.80
C GLY A 103 -0.89 15.46 1.70
N PHE A 104 -0.97 14.75 0.59
CA PHE A 104 -0.12 14.98 -0.57
C PHE A 104 -0.96 15.04 -1.86
N ASN A 105 -0.38 15.62 -2.91
CA ASN A 105 -0.98 15.67 -4.23
C ASN A 105 -0.42 14.52 -5.09
N GLN A 106 -1.21 13.48 -5.25
CA GLN A 106 -0.82 12.26 -5.98
C GLN A 106 -0.50 12.52 -7.46
N ASP A 107 -1.21 13.45 -8.12
CA ASP A 107 -0.96 13.77 -9.53
C ASP A 107 0.39 14.47 -9.69
N SER A 108 0.72 15.39 -8.77
CA SER A 108 2.03 16.02 -8.73
C SER A 108 3.14 14.97 -8.48
N TYR A 109 2.92 14.03 -7.59
CA TYR A 109 3.89 12.96 -7.31
C TYR A 109 4.10 12.07 -8.53
N ALA A 110 3.03 11.65 -9.21
CA ALA A 110 3.13 10.84 -10.42
C ALA A 110 4.00 11.52 -11.50
N VAL A 111 3.77 12.81 -11.76
CA VAL A 111 4.58 13.58 -12.72
C VAL A 111 6.05 13.67 -12.29
N HIS A 112 6.32 13.99 -11.02
CA HIS A 112 7.70 14.17 -10.53
C HIS A 112 8.44 12.84 -10.29
N SER A 113 7.72 11.71 -10.24
CA SER A 113 8.32 10.38 -10.07
C SER A 113 9.20 9.97 -11.25
N GLN A 114 8.93 10.52 -12.45
CA GLN A 114 9.57 10.14 -13.71
C GLN A 114 9.57 8.62 -13.93
N ALA A 115 8.54 7.93 -13.48
CA ALA A 115 8.42 6.47 -13.48
C ALA A 115 8.66 5.86 -14.87
N ASP A 116 8.22 6.55 -15.94
CA ASP A 116 8.35 6.07 -17.32
C ASP A 116 9.80 5.91 -17.77
N SER A 117 10.72 6.69 -17.21
CA SER A 117 12.15 6.60 -17.52
C SER A 117 12.89 5.52 -16.70
N ARG A 118 12.27 4.96 -15.69
CA ARG A 118 12.89 3.96 -14.80
C ARG A 118 12.85 2.55 -15.41
N HIS A 119 13.87 1.73 -15.13
CA HIS A 119 13.80 0.30 -15.39
C HIS A 119 12.78 -0.37 -14.46
N LEU A 120 12.04 -1.34 -15.00
CA LEU A 120 11.02 -2.06 -14.23
C LEU A 120 11.61 -2.76 -13.00
N ASP A 121 12.82 -3.33 -13.14
CA ASP A 121 13.53 -3.98 -12.03
C ASP A 121 13.80 -3.01 -10.87
N SER A 122 14.21 -1.75 -11.18
CA SER A 122 14.41 -0.72 -10.17
C SER A 122 13.11 -0.35 -9.43
N ILE A 123 11.97 -0.33 -10.13
CA ILE A 123 10.66 -0.09 -9.51
C ILE A 123 10.31 -1.25 -8.56
N PHE A 124 10.54 -2.51 -8.97
CA PHE A 124 10.23 -3.66 -8.13
C PHE A 124 11.21 -3.88 -6.99
N GLU A 125 12.49 -3.49 -7.14
CA GLU A 125 13.46 -3.46 -6.04
C GLU A 125 12.99 -2.50 -4.94
N GLU A 126 12.58 -1.30 -5.33
CA GLU A 126 12.02 -0.30 -4.42
C GLU A 126 10.72 -0.80 -3.76
N TYR A 127 9.81 -1.38 -4.55
CA TYR A 127 8.55 -1.90 -4.04
C TYR A 127 8.78 -3.00 -2.99
N GLU A 128 9.69 -3.94 -3.27
CA GLU A 128 10.04 -5.00 -2.33
C GLU A 128 10.60 -4.43 -1.02
N ALA A 129 11.51 -3.46 -1.11
CA ALA A 129 12.11 -2.84 0.06
C ALA A 129 11.05 -2.14 0.95
N VAL A 130 10.12 -1.39 0.34
CA VAL A 130 9.02 -0.71 1.05
C VAL A 130 8.08 -1.73 1.67
N ARG A 131 7.64 -2.74 0.91
CA ARG A 131 6.74 -3.80 1.39
C ARG A 131 7.32 -4.55 2.59
N ARG A 132 8.59 -4.91 2.53
CA ARG A 132 9.28 -5.57 3.63
C ARG A 132 9.36 -4.68 4.87
N ALA A 133 9.65 -3.39 4.69
CA ALA A 133 9.66 -2.42 5.79
C ALA A 133 8.26 -2.25 6.41
N THR A 134 7.21 -2.16 5.59
CA THR A 134 5.82 -2.08 6.03
C THR A 134 5.42 -3.31 6.86
N ILE A 135 5.67 -4.51 6.36
CA ILE A 135 5.36 -5.75 7.08
C ILE A 135 6.13 -5.81 8.40
N ALA A 136 7.42 -5.45 8.40
CA ALA A 136 8.23 -5.42 9.61
C ALA A 136 7.71 -4.42 10.65
N LEU A 137 7.26 -3.24 10.21
CA LEU A 137 6.64 -2.25 11.08
C LEU A 137 5.41 -2.83 11.79
N PHE A 138 4.40 -3.27 11.02
CA PHE A 138 3.15 -3.77 11.61
C PHE A 138 3.34 -5.02 12.45
N LYS A 139 4.26 -5.90 12.06
CA LYS A 139 4.63 -7.09 12.84
C LYS A 139 5.17 -6.74 14.22
N GLY A 140 5.92 -5.64 14.33
CA GLY A 140 6.59 -5.21 15.56
C GLY A 140 5.75 -4.29 16.47
N LEU A 141 4.55 -3.87 16.06
CA LEU A 141 3.71 -2.99 16.86
C LEU A 141 3.10 -3.75 18.04
N PRO A 142 2.95 -3.13 19.23
CA PRO A 142 2.15 -3.71 20.31
C PRO A 142 0.66 -3.72 19.93
N GLU A 143 -0.11 -4.66 20.51
CA GLU A 143 -1.52 -4.86 20.13
C GLU A 143 -2.36 -3.60 20.34
N GLU A 144 -2.18 -2.95 21.47
CA GLU A 144 -2.88 -1.71 21.83
C GLU A 144 -2.58 -0.53 20.89
N ALA A 145 -1.50 -0.60 20.13
CA ALA A 145 -1.19 0.45 19.16
C ALA A 145 -2.05 0.36 17.89
N LEU A 146 -2.61 -0.81 17.59
CA LEU A 146 -3.42 -1.02 16.39
C LEU A 146 -4.73 -0.23 16.43
N ASP A 147 -5.26 0.04 17.61
CA ASP A 147 -6.52 0.77 17.81
C ASP A 147 -6.32 2.28 17.99
N ARG A 148 -5.07 2.75 18.00
CA ARG A 148 -4.81 4.19 18.11
C ARG A 148 -5.30 4.91 16.87
N MET A 149 -6.17 5.91 17.11
CA MET A 149 -6.66 6.81 16.09
C MET A 149 -5.64 7.93 15.89
N GLY A 150 -5.34 8.23 14.64
CA GLY A 150 -4.56 9.41 14.28
C GLY A 150 -5.33 10.31 13.34
N HIS A 151 -4.84 11.53 13.16
CA HIS A 151 -5.49 12.57 12.40
C HIS A 151 -4.64 13.05 11.22
N GLY A 152 -5.29 13.31 10.10
CA GLY A 152 -4.62 13.82 8.92
C GLY A 152 -5.52 14.71 8.07
N SER A 153 -4.98 15.30 7.01
CA SER A 153 -5.74 16.06 6.03
C SER A 153 -5.84 15.32 4.69
N GLY A 154 -6.73 15.81 3.84
CA GLY A 154 -7.00 15.18 2.56
C GLY A 154 -8.13 14.16 2.67
N THR A 155 -8.19 13.26 1.72
CA THR A 155 -9.27 12.28 1.64
C THR A 155 -9.19 11.21 2.74
N PHE A 156 -7.98 10.91 3.23
CA PHE A 156 -7.77 9.95 4.33
C PHE A 156 -7.37 10.71 5.59
N ASN A 157 -8.34 11.35 6.24
CA ASN A 157 -8.11 12.23 7.39
C ASN A 157 -7.92 11.45 8.69
N ASP A 158 -8.93 10.74 9.19
CA ASP A 158 -8.87 10.07 10.48
C ASP A 158 -8.89 8.56 10.30
N ALA A 159 -7.93 7.85 10.92
CA ALA A 159 -7.88 6.40 10.83
C ALA A 159 -7.16 5.76 12.00
N THR A 160 -7.58 4.53 12.33
CA THR A 160 -6.81 3.68 13.24
C THR A 160 -5.59 3.08 12.53
N VAL A 161 -4.57 2.72 13.29
CA VAL A 161 -3.37 2.06 12.75
C VAL A 161 -3.74 0.77 12.00
N ARG A 162 -4.69 -0.04 12.51
CA ARG A 162 -5.15 -1.24 11.81
C ARG A 162 -5.82 -0.91 10.47
N ALA A 163 -6.57 0.18 10.39
CA ALA A 163 -7.19 0.63 9.14
C ALA A 163 -6.15 0.97 8.09
N LEU A 164 -5.01 1.55 8.48
CA LEU A 164 -3.91 1.86 7.56
C LEU A 164 -3.26 0.59 6.98
N ALA A 165 -3.15 -0.50 7.74
CA ALA A 165 -2.66 -1.77 7.20
C ALA A 165 -3.56 -2.30 6.09
N TYR A 166 -4.87 -2.25 6.30
CA TYR A 166 -5.86 -2.69 5.31
C TYR A 166 -5.99 -1.72 4.13
N HIS A 167 -5.81 -0.41 4.38
CA HIS A 167 -5.75 0.58 3.31
C HIS A 167 -4.63 0.26 2.32
N ILE A 168 -3.42 0.05 2.79
CA ILE A 168 -2.25 -0.25 1.94
C ILE A 168 -2.53 -1.41 0.99
N GLY A 169 -3.01 -2.53 1.50
CA GLY A 169 -3.31 -3.70 0.67
C GLY A 169 -4.52 -3.52 -0.23
N GLY A 170 -5.55 -2.84 0.25
CA GLY A 170 -6.76 -2.57 -0.51
C GLY A 170 -6.55 -1.55 -1.62
N HIS A 171 -5.75 -0.52 -1.38
CA HIS A 171 -5.34 0.47 -2.37
C HIS A 171 -4.54 -0.17 -3.52
N GLU A 172 -3.56 -1.02 -3.18
CA GLU A 172 -2.85 -1.83 -4.16
C GLU A 172 -3.81 -2.64 -5.04
N GLN A 173 -4.71 -3.42 -4.42
CA GLN A 173 -5.66 -4.26 -5.18
C GLN A 173 -6.61 -3.44 -6.04
N HIS A 174 -7.05 -2.29 -5.55
CA HIS A 174 -7.86 -1.35 -6.33
C HIS A 174 -7.15 -0.96 -7.63
N HIS A 175 -5.90 -0.51 -7.54
CA HIS A 175 -5.14 -0.08 -8.70
C HIS A 175 -4.77 -1.23 -9.65
N ILE A 176 -4.46 -2.41 -9.13
CA ILE A 176 -4.19 -3.58 -9.98
C ILE A 176 -5.44 -4.02 -10.73
N ASN A 177 -6.60 -4.01 -10.10
CA ASN A 177 -7.86 -4.31 -10.78
C ASN A 177 -8.22 -3.23 -11.81
N PHE A 178 -7.96 -1.96 -11.49
CA PHE A 178 -8.12 -0.87 -12.44
C PHE A 178 -7.23 -1.04 -13.70
N ILE A 179 -5.96 -1.47 -13.52
CA ILE A 179 -5.09 -1.81 -14.66
C ILE A 179 -5.70 -2.93 -15.51
N LYS A 180 -6.19 -4.00 -14.89
CA LYS A 180 -6.79 -5.12 -15.61
C LYS A 180 -8.04 -4.72 -16.41
N GLU A 181 -8.84 -3.81 -15.88
CA GLU A 181 -10.09 -3.38 -16.47
C GLU A 181 -9.90 -2.36 -17.61
N HIS A 182 -8.92 -1.45 -17.50
CA HIS A 182 -8.82 -0.30 -18.39
C HIS A 182 -7.59 -0.28 -19.28
N TYR A 183 -6.55 -1.07 -18.99
CA TYR A 183 -5.27 -1.05 -19.74
C TYR A 183 -5.04 -2.31 -20.58
N LEU A 184 -5.80 -3.38 -20.35
CA LEU A 184 -5.65 -4.64 -21.08
C LEU A 184 -6.78 -4.88 -22.05
#